data_0805f9466806d0b711e7156b4154b7a8
#
_entry.id   0805f9466806d0b711e7156b4154b7a8
#
_cell.length_a   1.000
_cell.length_b   1.000
_cell.length_c   1.000
_cell.angle_alpha   90.00
_cell.angle_beta   90.00
_cell.angle_gamma   90.00
#
_symmetry.space_group_name_H-M   'P 1'
#
loop_
_entity.id
_entity.type
_entity.pdbx_description
1 polymer ?
#
loop_
_entity_poly.entity_id
_entity_poly.type
_entity_poly.pdbx_seq_one_letter_code
_entity_poly.pdbx_strand_id
1 'polypeptide(L)'
;MSFSTVKSAAMEGLAVEMVYVEADVSNGLPIFHMVGYLSSEVKEAAERVRSAVRNSGLEFPAKRVVINLSPATMRKRGASFDLPIAVSILTSLGVLQQNRRMKDCMIIGELGLDGQVRKVPGILSMVSEAKAQKVTSCIVPRENKKEAELVEGVRIIAVGSLRECISYLEDGDRTGGEQRYLGEKEADKIEDRGKVGEEVPDFADLYGQENVRRAAEIAVAGGHNLLMVGPPGSGKTVTAKCMAGIL
;
A
#
# COMPACT_ATOMS: atom_id res chain seq x y z
N MET A 1 6.35 8.32 -25.58
CA MET A 1 5.01 7.67 -25.60
C MET A 1 4.14 8.45 -24.66
N SER A 2 2.87 8.72 -24.99
CA SER A 2 1.98 9.50 -24.10
C SER A 2 1.18 8.65 -23.11
N PHE A 3 1.29 7.32 -23.20
CA PHE A 3 0.49 6.36 -22.41
C PHE A 3 1.36 5.36 -21.68
N SER A 4 0.97 5.02 -20.45
CA SER A 4 1.61 3.98 -19.64
C SER A 4 0.61 3.27 -18.74
N THR A 5 0.94 2.07 -18.30
CA THR A 5 0.14 1.28 -17.34
C THR A 5 1.03 0.70 -16.26
N VAL A 6 0.60 0.83 -15.00
CA VAL A 6 1.25 0.27 -13.81
C VAL A 6 0.24 -0.56 -13.04
N LYS A 7 0.65 -1.73 -12.55
CA LYS A 7 -0.19 -2.60 -11.71
C LYS A 7 -0.16 -2.13 -10.25
N SER A 8 -1.31 -2.11 -9.63
CA SER A 8 -1.52 -1.88 -8.19
C SER A 8 -2.64 -2.78 -7.68
N ALA A 9 -3.09 -2.59 -6.46
CA ALA A 9 -4.21 -3.32 -5.88
C ALA A 9 -5.08 -2.43 -5.00
N ALA A 10 -6.36 -2.78 -4.88
CA ALA A 10 -7.32 -2.14 -4.00
C ALA A 10 -7.98 -3.18 -3.11
N MET A 11 -8.34 -2.76 -1.89
CA MET A 11 -9.13 -3.57 -0.96
C MET A 11 -10.57 -3.10 -0.91
N GLU A 12 -11.50 -4.05 -0.90
CA GLU A 12 -12.90 -3.82 -0.59
C GLU A 12 -13.35 -4.85 0.47
N GLY A 13 -13.44 -4.41 1.73
CA GLY A 13 -13.57 -5.31 2.86
C GLY A 13 -12.35 -6.21 3.01
N LEU A 14 -12.52 -7.52 2.90
CA LEU A 14 -11.43 -8.51 2.91
C LEU A 14 -10.99 -8.92 1.51
N ALA A 15 -11.74 -8.56 0.47
CA ALA A 15 -11.39 -8.86 -0.91
C ALA A 15 -10.35 -7.88 -1.43
N VAL A 16 -9.43 -8.38 -2.25
CA VAL A 16 -8.44 -7.57 -2.97
C VAL A 16 -8.64 -7.77 -4.45
N GLU A 17 -8.57 -6.70 -5.20
CA GLU A 17 -8.66 -6.72 -6.66
C GLU A 17 -7.48 -5.96 -7.28
N MET A 18 -6.94 -6.51 -8.38
CA MET A 18 -5.88 -5.83 -9.13
C MET A 18 -6.42 -4.55 -9.77
N VAL A 19 -5.63 -3.48 -9.67
CA VAL A 19 -5.94 -2.18 -10.25
C VAL A 19 -4.86 -1.82 -11.26
N TYR A 20 -5.27 -1.41 -12.44
CA TYR A 20 -4.38 -0.88 -13.45
C TYR A 20 -4.44 0.65 -13.41
N VAL A 21 -3.29 1.25 -13.10
CA VAL A 21 -3.11 2.70 -13.08
C VAL A 21 -2.59 3.11 -14.43
N GLU A 22 -3.45 3.72 -15.22
CA GLU A 22 -3.15 4.17 -16.59
C GLU A 22 -2.93 5.67 -16.58
N ALA A 23 -1.85 6.13 -17.22
CA ALA A 23 -1.55 7.55 -17.37
C ALA A 23 -1.46 7.92 -18.85
N ASP A 24 -2.16 8.96 -19.25
CA ASP A 24 -2.00 9.66 -20.53
C ASP A 24 -1.54 11.09 -20.27
N VAL A 25 -0.38 11.45 -20.83
CA VAL A 25 0.16 12.82 -20.74
C VAL A 25 0.26 13.39 -22.13
N SER A 26 -0.58 14.38 -22.41
CA SER A 26 -0.70 15.01 -23.73
C SER A 26 -0.51 16.53 -23.67
N ASN A 27 -0.23 17.15 -24.83
CA ASN A 27 -0.17 18.59 -24.93
C ASN A 27 -1.56 19.18 -24.73
N GLY A 28 -1.65 20.32 -24.03
CA GLY A 28 -2.91 21.00 -23.75
C GLY A 28 -2.84 21.85 -22.49
N LEU A 29 -3.98 22.33 -22.03
CA LEU A 29 -4.06 23.05 -20.76
C LEU A 29 -3.57 22.18 -19.61
N PRO A 30 -2.77 22.73 -18.67
CA PRO A 30 -2.24 22.00 -17.52
C PRO A 30 -3.38 21.60 -16.56
N ILE A 31 -3.93 20.41 -16.77
CA ILE A 31 -5.01 19.84 -15.96
C ILE A 31 -4.56 18.47 -15.49
N PHE A 32 -4.81 18.14 -14.22
CA PHE A 32 -4.69 16.80 -13.68
C PHE A 32 -6.10 16.24 -13.47
N HIS A 33 -6.48 15.30 -14.29
CA HIS A 33 -7.81 14.68 -14.24
C HIS A 33 -7.72 13.22 -13.86
N MET A 34 -8.57 12.79 -12.92
CA MET A 34 -8.63 11.40 -12.47
C MET A 34 -9.98 10.79 -12.83
N VAL A 35 -9.93 9.59 -13.42
CA VAL A 35 -11.09 8.83 -13.89
C VAL A 35 -11.18 7.50 -13.13
N GLY A 36 -12.39 7.05 -12.89
CA GLY A 36 -12.71 5.81 -12.18
C GLY A 36 -13.70 6.03 -11.03
N TYR A 37 -14.05 4.96 -10.33
CA TYR A 37 -14.89 5.04 -9.13
C TYR A 37 -14.00 5.31 -7.91
N LEU A 38 -13.76 6.61 -7.61
CA LEU A 38 -12.72 7.08 -6.68
C LEU A 38 -13.35 7.73 -5.45
N SER A 39 -12.79 7.46 -4.27
CA SER A 39 -13.07 8.23 -3.05
C SER A 39 -12.42 9.62 -3.09
N SER A 40 -12.73 10.48 -2.11
CA SER A 40 -12.12 11.80 -1.97
C SER A 40 -10.60 11.72 -1.79
N GLU A 41 -10.14 10.79 -0.94
CA GLU A 41 -8.71 10.61 -0.64
C GLU A 41 -7.91 10.26 -1.90
N VAL A 42 -8.48 9.42 -2.80
CA VAL A 42 -7.84 9.09 -4.08
C VAL A 42 -7.80 10.29 -5.01
N LYS A 43 -8.87 11.12 -5.04
CA LYS A 43 -8.88 12.34 -5.87
C LYS A 43 -7.84 13.37 -5.42
N GLU A 44 -7.55 13.44 -4.12
CA GLU A 44 -6.52 14.30 -3.53
C GLU A 44 -5.10 13.85 -3.89
N ALA A 45 -4.90 12.61 -4.37
CA ALA A 45 -3.61 12.11 -4.83
C ALA A 45 -2.96 13.04 -5.88
N ALA A 46 -3.76 13.76 -6.67
CA ALA A 46 -3.24 14.70 -7.66
C ALA A 46 -2.28 15.74 -7.06
N GLU A 47 -2.62 16.32 -5.91
CA GLU A 47 -1.78 17.32 -5.25
C GLU A 47 -0.59 16.69 -4.53
N ARG A 48 -0.78 15.51 -3.88
CA ARG A 48 0.32 14.78 -3.24
C ARG A 48 1.36 14.35 -4.25
N VAL A 49 0.94 13.74 -5.35
CA VAL A 49 1.83 13.27 -6.43
C VAL A 49 2.59 14.43 -7.07
N ARG A 50 1.88 15.53 -7.40
CA ARG A 50 2.52 16.72 -7.98
C ARG A 50 3.64 17.27 -7.09
N SER A 51 3.35 17.43 -5.80
CA SER A 51 4.31 17.92 -4.81
C SER A 51 5.47 16.94 -4.61
N ALA A 52 5.18 15.64 -4.45
CA ALA A 52 6.17 14.60 -4.27
C ALA A 52 7.16 14.52 -5.44
N VAL A 53 6.67 14.56 -6.68
CA VAL A 53 7.52 14.55 -7.88
C VAL A 53 8.46 15.76 -7.88
N ARG A 54 7.94 16.98 -7.65
CA ARG A 54 8.77 18.20 -7.60
C ARG A 54 9.80 18.16 -6.48
N ASN A 55 9.39 17.76 -5.28
CA ASN A 55 10.28 17.69 -4.11
C ASN A 55 11.29 16.54 -4.21
N SER A 56 11.03 15.57 -5.09
CA SER A 56 12.02 14.56 -5.49
C SER A 56 13.02 15.07 -6.55
N GLY A 57 13.00 16.36 -6.92
CA GLY A 57 13.90 16.96 -7.89
C GLY A 57 13.61 16.59 -9.34
N LEU A 58 12.35 16.24 -9.63
CA LEU A 58 11.87 15.95 -10.98
C LEU A 58 10.91 17.04 -11.44
N GLU A 59 10.85 17.26 -12.74
CA GLU A 59 9.90 18.23 -13.30
C GLU A 59 8.52 17.58 -13.44
N PHE A 60 7.50 18.22 -12.87
CA PHE A 60 6.12 17.86 -13.13
C PHE A 60 5.64 18.64 -14.35
N PRO A 61 5.07 17.96 -15.37
CA PRO A 61 4.78 18.61 -16.65
C PRO A 61 3.65 19.64 -16.58
N ALA A 62 3.84 20.78 -17.24
CA ALA A 62 2.78 21.73 -17.51
C ALA A 62 1.94 21.26 -18.72
N LYS A 63 1.37 20.05 -18.63
CA LYS A 63 0.62 19.35 -19.66
C LYS A 63 -0.71 18.84 -19.13
N ARG A 64 -1.56 18.37 -20.03
CA ARG A 64 -2.78 17.64 -19.65
C ARG A 64 -2.39 16.25 -19.19
N VAL A 65 -2.68 15.92 -17.93
CA VAL A 65 -2.48 14.62 -17.31
C VAL A 65 -3.84 13.99 -17.03
N VAL A 66 -4.08 12.80 -17.57
CA VAL A 66 -5.27 11.99 -17.27
C VAL A 66 -4.83 10.68 -16.67
N ILE A 67 -5.37 10.36 -15.49
CA ILE A 67 -5.15 9.10 -14.79
C ILE A 67 -6.45 8.31 -14.74
N ASN A 68 -6.42 7.08 -15.20
CA ASN A 68 -7.54 6.15 -15.06
C ASN A 68 -7.16 5.01 -14.11
N LEU A 69 -8.01 4.72 -13.12
CA LEU A 69 -7.86 3.59 -12.19
C LEU A 69 -8.88 2.51 -12.56
N SER A 70 -8.46 1.55 -13.39
CA SER A 70 -9.27 0.45 -13.91
C SER A 70 -9.18 -0.79 -13.00
N PRO A 71 -10.27 -1.58 -12.83
CA PRO A 71 -11.60 -1.41 -13.39
C PRO A 71 -12.44 -0.35 -12.64
N ALA A 72 -13.43 0.24 -13.31
CA ALA A 72 -14.32 1.24 -12.71
C ALA A 72 -15.45 0.64 -11.83
N THR A 73 -15.57 -0.69 -11.81
CA THR A 73 -16.60 -1.43 -11.06
C THR A 73 -16.39 -1.39 -9.54
N MET A 74 -15.14 -1.28 -9.09
CA MET A 74 -14.75 -1.26 -7.69
C MET A 74 -14.41 0.16 -7.23
N ARG A 75 -14.84 0.55 -6.02
CA ARG A 75 -14.49 1.83 -5.41
C ARG A 75 -13.07 1.81 -4.85
N LYS A 76 -12.17 2.65 -5.39
CA LYS A 76 -10.82 2.83 -4.89
C LYS A 76 -10.82 3.78 -3.69
N ARG A 77 -10.16 3.37 -2.61
CA ARG A 77 -10.09 4.11 -1.33
C ARG A 77 -8.64 4.23 -0.86
N GLY A 78 -8.38 5.23 -0.02
CA GLY A 78 -7.08 5.46 0.59
C GLY A 78 -6.04 6.06 -0.35
N ALA A 79 -4.82 6.22 0.15
CA ALA A 79 -3.72 6.88 -0.55
C ALA A 79 -2.68 5.90 -1.16
N SER A 80 -2.94 4.59 -1.14
CA SER A 80 -2.02 3.55 -1.64
C SER A 80 -1.69 3.65 -3.13
N PHE A 81 -2.44 4.46 -3.86
CA PHE A 81 -2.26 4.67 -5.30
C PHE A 81 -1.30 5.82 -5.65
N ASP A 82 -0.86 6.62 -4.68
CA ASP A 82 -0.02 7.79 -4.96
C ASP A 82 1.29 7.40 -5.67
N LEU A 83 1.99 6.39 -5.16
CA LEU A 83 3.24 5.91 -5.75
C LEU A 83 3.05 5.34 -7.16
N PRO A 84 2.10 4.41 -7.42
CA PRO A 84 1.87 3.92 -8.78
C PRO A 84 1.37 5.00 -9.73
N ILE A 85 0.62 6.02 -9.30
CA ILE A 85 0.24 7.17 -10.11
C ILE A 85 1.48 7.99 -10.51
N ALA A 86 2.38 8.28 -9.55
CA ALA A 86 3.62 8.99 -9.84
C ALA A 86 4.47 8.24 -10.87
N VAL A 87 4.66 6.93 -10.67
CA VAL A 87 5.42 6.07 -11.60
C VAL A 87 4.78 6.04 -12.99
N SER A 88 3.43 5.92 -13.06
CA SER A 88 2.76 5.91 -14.36
C SER A 88 2.93 7.24 -15.11
N ILE A 89 2.83 8.39 -14.44
CA ILE A 89 3.06 9.70 -15.04
C ILE A 89 4.49 9.82 -15.57
N LEU A 90 5.49 9.47 -14.75
CA LEU A 90 6.91 9.55 -15.13
C LEU A 90 7.23 8.63 -16.31
N THR A 91 6.58 7.47 -16.38
CA THR A 91 6.71 6.54 -17.51
C THR A 91 6.05 7.12 -18.77
N SER A 92 4.86 7.69 -18.66
CA SER A 92 4.18 8.34 -19.78
C SER A 92 4.98 9.52 -20.35
N LEU A 93 5.73 10.23 -19.49
CA LEU A 93 6.64 11.32 -19.88
C LEU A 93 7.93 10.83 -20.53
N GLY A 94 8.24 9.54 -20.46
CA GLY A 94 9.50 8.99 -20.94
C GLY A 94 10.69 9.21 -19.99
N VAL A 95 10.45 9.69 -18.77
CA VAL A 95 11.47 9.77 -17.70
C VAL A 95 11.85 8.35 -17.26
N LEU A 96 10.85 7.47 -17.12
CA LEU A 96 11.05 6.04 -16.89
C LEU A 96 10.73 5.26 -18.16
N GLN A 97 11.56 4.25 -18.47
CA GLN A 97 11.26 3.35 -19.57
C GLN A 97 10.36 2.20 -19.08
N GLN A 98 9.33 1.88 -19.87
CA GLN A 98 8.48 0.72 -19.60
C GLN A 98 9.24 -0.56 -19.91
N ASN A 99 9.93 -1.10 -18.93
CA ASN A 99 10.74 -2.31 -19.02
C ASN A 99 10.00 -3.56 -18.49
N ARG A 100 10.65 -4.72 -18.57
CA ARG A 100 10.09 -5.99 -18.09
C ARG A 100 9.80 -5.96 -16.57
N ARG A 101 10.68 -5.34 -15.78
CA ARG A 101 10.49 -5.23 -14.31
C ARG A 101 9.17 -4.53 -13.97
N MET A 102 8.87 -3.43 -14.65
CA MET A 102 7.61 -2.69 -14.43
C MET A 102 6.39 -3.51 -14.82
N LYS A 103 6.46 -4.28 -15.92
CA LYS A 103 5.34 -5.12 -16.39
C LYS A 103 4.98 -6.25 -15.41
N ASP A 104 6.01 -6.82 -14.78
CA ASP A 104 5.88 -7.96 -13.87
C ASP A 104 5.86 -7.54 -12.39
N CYS A 105 5.71 -6.25 -12.11
CA CYS A 105 5.74 -5.67 -10.78
C CYS A 105 4.40 -5.01 -10.43
N MET A 106 3.95 -5.23 -9.19
CA MET A 106 2.87 -4.46 -8.58
C MET A 106 3.49 -3.37 -7.69
N ILE A 107 2.96 -2.15 -7.77
CA ILE A 107 3.46 -1.00 -7.03
C ILE A 107 2.37 -0.49 -6.09
N ILE A 108 2.73 -0.33 -4.82
CA ILE A 108 1.80 0.12 -3.77
C ILE A 108 2.55 1.11 -2.87
N GLY A 109 1.92 2.23 -2.53
CA GLY A 109 2.50 3.18 -1.57
C GLY A 109 1.79 4.51 -1.55
N GLU A 110 1.71 5.12 -0.39
CA GLU A 110 1.30 6.50 -0.20
C GLU A 110 2.52 7.41 -0.34
N LEU A 111 2.35 8.60 -0.93
CA LEU A 111 3.42 9.60 -1.03
C LEU A 111 3.16 10.77 -0.07
N GLY A 112 4.17 11.05 0.75
CA GLY A 112 4.28 12.35 1.41
C GLY A 112 4.60 13.45 0.40
N LEU A 113 4.26 14.70 0.72
CA LEU A 113 4.59 15.85 -0.13
C LEU A 113 6.10 16.02 -0.36
N ASP A 114 6.92 15.48 0.55
CA ASP A 114 8.39 15.43 0.52
C ASP A 114 8.96 14.34 -0.39
N GLY A 115 8.09 13.50 -0.99
CA GLY A 115 8.48 12.37 -1.81
C GLY A 115 8.85 11.10 -1.04
N GLN A 116 8.67 11.07 0.29
CA GLN A 116 8.82 9.85 1.06
C GLN A 116 7.64 8.90 0.82
N VAL A 117 7.93 7.60 0.79
CA VAL A 117 6.91 6.55 0.66
C VAL A 117 6.50 6.11 2.05
N ARG A 118 5.20 6.22 2.36
CA ARG A 118 4.61 5.95 3.67
C ARG A 118 3.90 4.62 3.71
N LYS A 119 3.81 4.05 4.92
CA LYS A 119 3.10 2.82 5.22
C LYS A 119 1.65 2.86 4.74
N VAL A 120 1.18 1.73 4.19
CA VAL A 120 -0.21 1.53 3.81
C VAL A 120 -0.80 0.31 4.51
N PRO A 121 -2.10 0.31 4.84
CA PRO A 121 -2.76 -0.84 5.44
C PRO A 121 -3.02 -1.94 4.39
N GLY A 122 -3.09 -3.21 4.86
CA GLY A 122 -3.54 -4.34 4.06
C GLY A 122 -2.53 -4.88 3.06
N ILE A 123 -1.24 -4.58 3.24
CA ILE A 123 -0.20 -4.99 2.30
C ILE A 123 -0.08 -6.51 2.16
N LEU A 124 -0.29 -7.27 3.25
CA LEU A 124 -0.27 -8.73 3.23
C LEU A 124 -1.29 -9.30 2.23
N SER A 125 -2.53 -8.81 2.30
CA SER A 125 -3.62 -9.24 1.40
C SER A 125 -3.34 -8.84 -0.04
N MET A 126 -2.81 -7.62 -0.27
CA MET A 126 -2.48 -7.13 -1.61
C MET A 126 -1.34 -7.95 -2.25
N VAL A 127 -0.30 -8.30 -1.50
CA VAL A 127 0.80 -9.14 -1.99
C VAL A 127 0.34 -10.58 -2.20
N SER A 128 -0.57 -11.10 -1.37
CA SER A 128 -1.19 -12.41 -1.57
C SER A 128 -1.97 -12.47 -2.88
N GLU A 129 -2.73 -11.42 -3.21
CA GLU A 129 -3.43 -11.31 -4.50
C GLU A 129 -2.43 -11.19 -5.66
N ALA A 130 -1.36 -10.43 -5.52
CA ALA A 130 -0.30 -10.35 -6.53
C ALA A 130 0.26 -11.74 -6.86
N LYS A 131 0.50 -12.57 -5.85
CA LYS A 131 0.93 -13.97 -6.02
C LYS A 131 -0.11 -14.80 -6.79
N ALA A 132 -1.39 -14.67 -6.44
CA ALA A 132 -2.49 -15.37 -7.11
C ALA A 132 -2.57 -14.98 -8.60
N GLN A 133 -2.29 -13.71 -8.91
CA GLN A 133 -2.25 -13.16 -10.28
C GLN A 133 -0.89 -13.37 -10.99
N LYS A 134 0.00 -14.19 -10.41
CA LYS A 134 1.33 -14.52 -10.98
C LYS A 134 2.23 -13.28 -11.20
N VAL A 135 2.04 -12.24 -10.40
CA VAL A 135 2.98 -11.11 -10.34
C VAL A 135 4.24 -11.58 -9.63
N THR A 136 5.40 -11.30 -10.22
CA THR A 136 6.68 -11.84 -9.73
C THR A 136 7.33 -10.98 -8.66
N SER A 137 6.98 -9.69 -8.61
CA SER A 137 7.57 -8.73 -7.66
C SER A 137 6.59 -7.66 -7.21
N CYS A 138 6.78 -7.16 -5.99
CA CYS A 138 5.99 -6.05 -5.43
C CYS A 138 6.91 -4.97 -4.89
N ILE A 139 6.70 -3.72 -5.31
CA ILE A 139 7.30 -2.53 -4.69
C ILE A 139 6.35 -2.07 -3.60
N VAL A 140 6.86 -2.02 -2.37
CA VAL A 140 6.08 -1.69 -1.16
C VAL A 140 6.81 -0.65 -0.30
N PRO A 141 6.10 0.09 0.56
CA PRO A 141 6.74 0.97 1.53
C PRO A 141 7.71 0.19 2.43
N ARG A 142 8.84 0.80 2.79
CA ARG A 142 9.87 0.18 3.65
C ARG A 142 9.30 -0.30 4.99
N GLU A 143 8.38 0.46 5.56
CA GLU A 143 7.71 0.12 6.81
C GLU A 143 6.80 -1.13 6.71
N ASN A 144 6.32 -1.45 5.51
CA ASN A 144 5.51 -2.66 5.26
C ASN A 144 6.35 -3.89 4.90
N LYS A 145 7.68 -3.78 4.78
CA LYS A 145 8.55 -4.86 4.30
C LYS A 145 8.31 -6.18 5.05
N LYS A 146 8.36 -6.14 6.39
CA LYS A 146 8.20 -7.34 7.23
C LYS A 146 6.86 -8.03 7.02
N GLU A 147 5.78 -7.25 6.86
CA GLU A 147 4.44 -7.75 6.59
C GLU A 147 4.35 -8.38 5.19
N ALA A 148 4.93 -7.73 4.19
CA ALA A 148 4.91 -8.20 2.80
C ALA A 148 5.72 -9.49 2.61
N GLU A 149 6.86 -9.64 3.30
CA GLU A 149 7.75 -10.82 3.22
C GLU A 149 7.13 -12.09 3.81
N LEU A 150 6.01 -12.01 4.54
CA LEU A 150 5.25 -13.19 4.97
C LEU A 150 4.65 -13.96 3.78
N VAL A 151 4.52 -13.34 2.61
CA VAL A 151 4.03 -14.00 1.40
C VAL A 151 5.20 -14.56 0.61
N GLU A 152 5.44 -15.84 0.76
CA GLU A 152 6.49 -16.54 0.02
C GLU A 152 6.21 -16.60 -1.49
N GLY A 153 7.28 -16.56 -2.29
CA GLY A 153 7.22 -16.71 -3.75
C GLY A 153 6.97 -15.42 -4.53
N VAL A 154 6.91 -14.26 -3.87
CA VAL A 154 6.90 -12.94 -4.48
C VAL A 154 8.13 -12.17 -4.02
N ARG A 155 8.85 -11.55 -4.95
CA ARG A 155 10.00 -10.70 -4.60
C ARG A 155 9.51 -9.38 -4.05
N ILE A 156 9.89 -9.04 -2.83
CA ILE A 156 9.52 -7.79 -2.18
C ILE A 156 10.65 -6.77 -2.33
N ILE A 157 10.31 -5.61 -2.87
CA ILE A 157 11.21 -4.46 -3.03
C ILE A 157 10.70 -3.35 -2.11
N ALA A 158 11.42 -3.12 -1.02
CA ALA A 158 11.04 -2.10 -0.04
C ALA A 158 11.69 -0.75 -0.38
N VAL A 159 10.88 0.28 -0.57
CA VAL A 159 11.32 1.63 -0.90
C VAL A 159 10.88 2.64 0.15
N GLY A 160 11.76 3.58 0.50
CA GLY A 160 11.48 4.66 1.44
C GLY A 160 11.14 5.98 0.75
N SER A 161 11.41 6.11 -0.57
CA SER A 161 11.16 7.34 -1.32
C SER A 161 10.83 7.06 -2.79
N LEU A 162 10.21 8.07 -3.43
CA LEU A 162 9.96 8.03 -4.88
C LEU A 162 11.26 7.88 -5.67
N ARG A 163 12.36 8.51 -5.24
CA ARG A 163 13.67 8.36 -5.89
C ARG A 163 14.19 6.94 -5.85
N GLU A 164 14.06 6.25 -4.72
CA GLU A 164 14.46 4.84 -4.61
C GLU A 164 13.64 3.96 -5.54
N CYS A 165 12.33 4.19 -5.63
CA CYS A 165 11.46 3.47 -6.55
C CYS A 165 11.90 3.67 -8.02
N ILE A 166 12.19 4.91 -8.41
CA ILE A 166 12.67 5.25 -9.75
C ILE A 166 13.99 4.55 -10.04
N SER A 167 14.98 4.70 -9.14
CA SER A 167 16.30 4.07 -9.31
C SER A 167 16.19 2.56 -9.49
N TYR A 168 15.35 1.87 -8.70
CA TYR A 168 15.11 0.45 -8.87
C TYR A 168 14.53 0.10 -10.24
N LEU A 169 13.59 0.90 -10.73
CA LEU A 169 12.95 0.66 -12.03
C LEU A 169 13.87 0.99 -13.22
N GLU A 170 14.80 1.94 -13.08
CA GLU A 170 15.79 2.30 -14.11
C GLU A 170 16.93 1.29 -14.22
N ASP A 171 17.40 0.71 -13.13
CA ASP A 171 18.50 -0.25 -13.08
C ASP A 171 18.20 -1.58 -13.80
N GLY A 172 17.23 -1.59 -14.66
CA GLY A 172 16.52 -2.68 -15.34
C GLY A 172 17.33 -3.87 -15.86
N ASP A 173 18.66 -3.77 -16.10
CA ASP A 173 19.49 -4.85 -16.65
C ASP A 173 20.88 -4.96 -16.01
N ARG A 174 21.22 -4.13 -15.03
CA ARG A 174 22.51 -4.22 -14.35
C ARG A 174 22.40 -5.16 -13.15
N THR A 175 22.88 -6.37 -13.32
CA THR A 175 22.91 -7.47 -12.35
C THR A 175 23.65 -7.18 -11.02
N GLY A 176 24.06 -5.95 -10.75
CA GLY A 176 24.75 -5.53 -9.53
C GLY A 176 23.95 -4.64 -8.56
N GLY A 177 22.79 -4.12 -8.97
CA GLY A 177 21.97 -3.19 -8.15
C GLY A 177 20.96 -3.87 -7.23
N GLU A 178 20.68 -5.15 -7.43
CA GLU A 178 19.64 -5.87 -6.68
C GLU A 178 19.88 -5.95 -5.18
N GLN A 179 21.15 -6.08 -4.76
CA GLN A 179 21.51 -6.13 -3.33
C GLN A 179 21.22 -4.83 -2.57
N ARG A 180 21.22 -3.68 -3.25
CA ARG A 180 20.98 -2.37 -2.64
C ARG A 180 19.51 -2.16 -2.24
N TYR A 181 18.57 -2.78 -2.96
CA TYR A 181 17.13 -2.66 -2.73
C TYR A 181 16.53 -3.82 -1.96
N LEU A 182 17.20 -4.97 -1.97
CA LEU A 182 16.79 -6.13 -1.16
C LEU A 182 17.06 -5.90 0.34
N GLY A 183 17.63 -4.76 0.71
CA GLY A 183 18.21 -4.51 2.02
C GLY A 183 19.42 -5.41 2.20
N GLU A 184 20.54 -4.86 2.68
CA GLU A 184 21.51 -5.68 3.35
C GLU A 184 20.73 -6.63 4.24
N LYS A 185 21.02 -7.91 4.22
CA LYS A 185 20.78 -8.76 5.36
C LYS A 185 21.62 -8.12 6.48
N GLU A 186 21.13 -7.01 7.02
CA GLU A 186 21.37 -6.80 8.42
C GLU A 186 20.86 -8.11 9.02
N ALA A 187 21.81 -8.87 9.50
CA ALA A 187 21.55 -9.80 10.58
C ALA A 187 21.03 -8.92 11.72
N ASP A 188 19.81 -8.38 11.54
CA ASP A 188 18.96 -8.10 12.64
C ASP A 188 18.88 -9.46 13.34
N LYS A 189 19.87 -9.67 14.25
CA LYS A 189 19.53 -10.35 15.46
C LYS A 189 18.14 -9.83 15.73
N ILE A 190 17.17 -10.74 15.63
CA ILE A 190 15.92 -10.59 16.33
C ILE A 190 16.37 -10.37 17.78
N GLU A 191 16.79 -9.16 18.09
CA GLU A 191 16.51 -8.61 19.38
C GLU A 191 14.99 -8.63 19.34
N ASP A 192 14.47 -9.71 19.88
CA ASP A 192 13.25 -9.69 20.63
C ASP A 192 13.38 -8.49 21.57
N ARG A 193 13.21 -7.27 21.01
CA ARG A 193 12.85 -6.09 21.73
C ARG A 193 11.45 -6.42 22.16
N GLY A 194 11.48 -7.22 23.23
CA GLY A 194 10.35 -7.46 24.06
C GLY A 194 9.54 -6.18 24.02
N LYS A 195 8.36 -6.29 23.40
CA LYS A 195 7.20 -5.51 23.69
C LYS A 195 7.56 -4.27 24.53
N VAL A 196 7.83 -3.13 23.88
CA VAL A 196 7.34 -1.90 24.47
C VAL A 196 5.83 -2.10 24.44
N GLY A 197 5.33 -2.65 25.57
CA GLY A 197 3.96 -3.06 25.69
C GLY A 197 3.08 -1.84 25.46
N GLU A 198 2.37 -1.79 24.34
CA GLU A 198 0.99 -1.42 24.52
C GLU A 198 0.46 -2.46 25.50
N GLU A 199 0.20 -2.06 26.73
CA GLU A 199 -0.50 -2.90 27.70
C GLU A 199 -1.76 -3.38 26.99
N VAL A 200 -1.76 -4.68 26.64
CA VAL A 200 -2.95 -5.30 26.06
C VAL A 200 -3.97 -5.26 27.19
N PRO A 201 -5.07 -4.50 27.06
CA PRO A 201 -6.01 -4.36 28.15
C PRO A 201 -6.58 -5.73 28.51
N ASP A 202 -6.66 -6.04 29.80
CA ASP A 202 -7.28 -7.26 30.30
C ASP A 202 -8.80 -7.13 30.30
N PHE A 203 -9.51 -8.24 30.23
CA PHE A 203 -10.97 -8.27 30.47
C PHE A 203 -11.34 -7.80 31.89
N ALA A 204 -10.42 -7.84 32.83
CA ALA A 204 -10.58 -7.26 34.16
C ALA A 204 -10.77 -5.73 34.12
N ASP A 205 -10.25 -5.08 33.09
CA ASP A 205 -10.37 -3.62 32.89
C ASP A 205 -11.69 -3.21 32.21
N LEU A 206 -12.48 -4.18 31.73
CA LEU A 206 -13.78 -3.97 31.14
C LEU A 206 -14.88 -3.97 32.21
N TYR A 207 -15.34 -2.78 32.56
CA TYR A 207 -16.47 -2.62 33.50
C TYR A 207 -17.81 -2.74 32.79
N GLY A 208 -18.67 -3.57 33.31
CA GLY A 208 -20.01 -3.83 32.75
C GLY A 208 -19.96 -4.76 31.53
N GLN A 209 -21.08 -4.89 30.82
CA GLN A 209 -21.25 -5.70 29.60
C GLN A 209 -20.88 -7.19 29.77
N GLU A 210 -21.26 -7.80 30.88
CA GLU A 210 -20.96 -9.20 31.22
C GLU A 210 -21.27 -10.20 30.09
N ASN A 211 -22.39 -9.95 29.37
CA ASN A 211 -22.78 -10.77 28.22
C ASN A 211 -21.79 -10.69 27.04
N VAL A 212 -21.26 -9.50 26.79
CA VAL A 212 -20.26 -9.30 25.70
C VAL A 212 -18.94 -9.96 26.09
N ARG A 213 -18.52 -9.79 27.35
CA ARG A 213 -17.34 -10.47 27.90
C ARG A 213 -17.48 -11.98 27.78
N ARG A 214 -18.59 -12.55 28.22
CA ARG A 214 -18.85 -13.99 28.15
C ARG A 214 -18.88 -14.51 26.71
N ALA A 215 -19.49 -13.77 25.78
CA ALA A 215 -19.49 -14.12 24.37
C ALA A 215 -18.07 -14.08 23.77
N ALA A 216 -17.26 -13.10 24.15
CA ALA A 216 -15.88 -12.98 23.73
C ALA A 216 -15.00 -14.14 24.24
N GLU A 217 -15.11 -14.51 25.52
CA GLU A 217 -14.43 -15.66 26.12
C GLU A 217 -14.77 -16.97 25.38
N ILE A 218 -16.05 -17.20 25.09
CA ILE A 218 -16.50 -18.40 24.36
C ILE A 218 -15.95 -18.40 22.93
N ALA A 219 -16.00 -17.24 22.26
CA ALA A 219 -15.51 -17.11 20.89
C ALA A 219 -14.01 -17.41 20.80
N VAL A 220 -13.20 -16.88 21.72
CA VAL A 220 -11.77 -17.13 21.78
C VAL A 220 -11.48 -18.60 22.09
N ALA A 221 -12.11 -19.14 23.12
CA ALA A 221 -11.88 -20.53 23.55
C ALA A 221 -12.27 -21.56 22.47
N GLY A 222 -13.30 -21.23 21.67
CA GLY A 222 -13.79 -22.11 20.60
C GLY A 222 -13.28 -21.80 19.19
N GLY A 223 -12.42 -20.78 19.03
CA GLY A 223 -11.98 -20.33 17.71
C GLY A 223 -13.14 -19.82 16.82
N HIS A 224 -14.18 -19.23 17.43
CA HIS A 224 -15.38 -18.78 16.73
C HIS A 224 -15.26 -17.34 16.27
N ASN A 225 -15.90 -17.02 15.14
CA ASN A 225 -16.06 -15.66 14.70
C ASN A 225 -17.09 -14.93 15.60
N LEU A 226 -16.76 -13.69 15.99
CA LEU A 226 -17.65 -12.83 16.80
C LEU A 226 -17.93 -11.53 16.06
N LEU A 227 -19.22 -11.19 15.89
CA LEU A 227 -19.64 -9.90 15.37
C LEU A 227 -20.19 -9.04 16.50
N MET A 228 -19.59 -7.89 16.73
CA MET A 228 -20.04 -6.90 17.71
C MET A 228 -20.68 -5.70 17.01
N VAL A 229 -21.95 -5.44 17.27
CA VAL A 229 -22.72 -4.32 16.72
C VAL A 229 -23.15 -3.38 17.86
N GLY A 230 -22.98 -2.08 17.66
CA GLY A 230 -23.36 -1.08 18.66
C GLY A 230 -22.88 0.33 18.31
N PRO A 231 -23.35 1.37 19.01
CA PRO A 231 -22.99 2.75 18.74
C PRO A 231 -21.49 3.02 18.97
N PRO A 232 -20.94 4.11 18.40
CA PRO A 232 -19.59 4.57 18.73
C PRO A 232 -19.41 4.74 20.25
N GLY A 233 -18.24 4.38 20.78
CA GLY A 233 -17.96 4.49 22.22
C GLY A 233 -18.49 3.34 23.09
N SER A 234 -19.19 2.34 22.54
CA SER A 234 -19.74 1.21 23.31
C SER A 234 -18.69 0.13 23.71
N GLY A 235 -17.39 0.41 23.61
CA GLY A 235 -16.33 -0.49 24.07
C GLY A 235 -15.94 -1.62 23.11
N LYS A 236 -16.51 -1.71 21.90
CA LYS A 236 -16.22 -2.80 20.94
C LYS A 236 -14.73 -3.00 20.65
N THR A 237 -14.01 -1.90 20.39
CA THR A 237 -12.57 -1.93 20.09
C THR A 237 -11.76 -2.37 21.29
N VAL A 238 -12.13 -1.95 22.49
CA VAL A 238 -11.45 -2.37 23.74
C VAL A 238 -11.67 -3.86 23.97
N THR A 239 -12.92 -4.34 23.84
CA THR A 239 -13.24 -5.76 23.93
C THR A 239 -12.44 -6.60 22.94
N ALA A 240 -12.33 -6.16 21.68
CA ALA A 240 -11.52 -6.85 20.66
C ALA A 240 -10.02 -6.89 21.01
N LYS A 241 -9.48 -5.83 21.62
CA LYS A 241 -8.10 -5.81 22.12
C LYS A 241 -7.89 -6.79 23.29
N CYS A 242 -8.84 -6.85 24.24
CA CYS A 242 -8.80 -7.79 25.33
C CYS A 242 -8.85 -9.25 24.84
N MET A 243 -9.60 -9.55 23.78
CA MET A 243 -9.65 -10.89 23.17
C MET A 243 -8.28 -11.34 22.69
N ALA A 244 -7.48 -10.44 22.12
CA ALA A 244 -6.11 -10.75 21.67
C ALA A 244 -5.16 -11.06 22.84
N GLY A 245 -5.47 -10.62 24.05
CA GLY A 245 -4.69 -10.90 25.26
C GLY A 245 -4.95 -12.29 25.89
N ILE A 246 -6.00 -13.01 25.44
CA ILE A 246 -6.35 -14.35 25.92
C ILE A 246 -5.68 -15.44 25.05
N LEU A 247 -5.33 -15.10 23.78
CA LEU A 247 -4.66 -15.99 22.83
C LEU A 247 -3.17 -16.09 23.11
#